data_58d4641bd2b16bb56fa1c4599117e883
#
_entry.id   58d4641bd2b16bb56fa1c4599117e883
#
_cell.length_a   1.000
_cell.length_b   1.000
_cell.length_c   1.000
_cell.angle_alpha   90.00
_cell.angle_beta   90.00
_cell.angle_gamma   90.00
#
_symmetry.space_group_name_H-M   'P 1'
#
loop_
_entity.id
_entity.type
_entity.pdbx_description
1 polymer ?
#
loop_
_entity_poly.entity_id
_entity_poly.type
_entity_poly.pdbx_seq_one_letter_code
_entity_poly.pdbx_strand_id
1 'polypeptide(L)'
;MAESRIIHIPKITDPRGNLAVIEKQVLPFVTKRVYYLYDVPSDSRRGGHAHKEQLEFLVAVSGSFDVILDDGTSKEVVTLNKPDRGLLIHTETWRELENFSSGAVCLVLSSGEFDESDYIREYTDFLSLKGSPS
;
A
#
# COMPACT_ATOMS: atom_id res chain seq x y z
N MET A 1 -1.65 4.35 13.66
CA MET A 1 -0.66 3.63 12.89
C MET A 1 0.59 4.45 12.66
N ALA A 2 1.36 4.54 13.72
CA ALA A 2 2.52 5.44 13.77
C ALA A 2 3.57 5.16 12.71
N GLU A 3 3.67 3.92 12.24
CA GLU A 3 4.72 3.54 11.32
C GLU A 3 4.31 3.55 9.85
N SER A 4 3.01 3.63 9.57
CA SER A 4 2.52 3.81 8.20
C SER A 4 2.44 5.30 7.94
N ARG A 5 2.98 5.73 6.80
CA ARG A 5 3.07 7.16 6.52
C ARG A 5 3.06 7.47 5.03
N ILE A 6 2.70 8.71 4.73
CA ILE A 6 2.78 9.23 3.36
C ILE A 6 4.22 9.62 3.06
N ILE A 7 4.69 9.22 1.89
CA ILE A 7 5.99 9.62 1.37
C ILE A 7 5.77 10.35 0.06
N HIS A 8 6.32 11.55 -0.06
CA HIS A 8 6.28 12.32 -1.29
C HIS A 8 7.40 11.85 -2.20
N ILE A 9 7.05 11.59 -3.46
CA ILE A 9 7.98 11.07 -4.46
C ILE A 9 8.61 12.26 -5.18
N PRO A 10 9.94 12.31 -5.32
CA PRO A 10 10.59 13.39 -6.08
C PRO A 10 10.04 13.47 -7.48
N LYS A 11 9.74 14.70 -7.92
CA LYS A 11 9.07 14.95 -9.19
C LYS A 11 9.82 16.02 -9.97
N ILE A 12 9.96 15.81 -11.26
CA ILE A 12 10.52 16.78 -12.20
C ILE A 12 9.39 17.21 -13.12
N THR A 13 9.14 18.51 -13.16
CA THR A 13 8.07 19.09 -13.97
C THR A 13 8.67 20.00 -15.04
N ASP A 14 8.26 19.83 -16.29
CA ASP A 14 8.63 20.71 -17.40
C ASP A 14 7.47 20.76 -18.40
N PRO A 15 7.60 21.53 -19.52
CA PRO A 15 6.48 21.62 -20.47
C PRO A 15 6.04 20.30 -21.09
N ARG A 16 6.83 19.25 -21.00
CA ARG A 16 6.47 17.92 -21.51
C ARG A 16 5.68 17.08 -20.51
N GLY A 17 5.52 17.55 -19.27
CA GLY A 17 4.78 16.85 -18.23
C GLY A 17 5.59 16.66 -16.95
N ASN A 18 5.17 15.68 -16.16
CA ASN A 18 5.77 15.37 -14.88
C ASN A 18 6.43 14.00 -14.91
N LEU A 19 7.58 13.89 -14.26
CA LEU A 19 8.29 12.62 -14.10
C LEU A 19 8.54 12.42 -12.61
N ALA A 20 8.01 11.34 -12.03
CA ALA A 20 8.24 10.98 -10.64
C ALA A 20 9.26 9.85 -10.59
N VAL A 21 10.20 9.94 -9.64
CA VAL A 21 11.33 9.02 -9.57
C VAL A 21 11.40 8.39 -8.19
N ILE A 22 11.42 7.06 -8.14
CA ILE A 22 11.69 6.31 -6.92
C ILE A 22 13.03 5.63 -7.10
N GLU A 23 14.06 6.15 -6.45
CA GLU A 23 15.41 5.62 -6.52
C GLU A 23 16.15 5.88 -5.22
N LYS A 24 17.29 5.22 -5.07
CA LYS A 24 18.19 5.43 -3.90
C LYS A 24 17.39 5.28 -2.60
N GLN A 25 17.36 6.35 -1.80
CA GLN A 25 16.79 6.30 -0.45
C GLN A 25 15.44 6.98 -0.34
N VAL A 26 14.70 7.09 -1.44
CA VAL A 26 13.32 7.60 -1.38
C VAL A 26 12.48 6.72 -0.47
N LEU A 27 12.65 5.40 -0.56
CA LEU A 27 11.98 4.45 0.33
C LEU A 27 12.96 3.91 1.37
N PRO A 28 12.47 3.53 2.56
CA PRO A 28 13.33 2.99 3.62
C PRO A 28 13.69 1.52 3.43
N PHE A 29 13.51 0.97 2.23
CA PHE A 29 13.84 -0.41 1.93
C PHE A 29 14.28 -0.55 0.48
N VAL A 30 14.97 -1.64 0.19
CA VAL A 30 15.33 -2.00 -1.18
C VAL A 30 14.15 -2.73 -1.82
N THR A 31 13.69 -2.24 -2.97
CA THR A 31 12.57 -2.85 -3.67
C THR A 31 13.01 -4.16 -4.33
N LYS A 32 12.31 -5.24 -4.01
CA LYS A 32 12.60 -6.56 -4.57
C LYS A 32 11.45 -7.10 -5.42
N ARG A 33 10.28 -6.47 -5.33
CA ARG A 33 9.12 -6.88 -6.12
C ARG A 33 8.28 -5.66 -6.42
N VAL A 34 7.78 -5.60 -7.66
CA VAL A 34 6.83 -4.56 -8.10
C VAL A 34 5.63 -5.26 -8.70
N TYR A 35 4.44 -4.88 -8.27
CA TYR A 35 3.21 -5.36 -8.88
C TYR A 35 2.19 -4.24 -8.91
N TYR A 36 1.14 -4.40 -9.70
CA TYR A 36 0.14 -3.36 -9.78
C TYR A 36 -1.24 -3.95 -10.05
N LEU A 37 -2.24 -3.29 -9.51
CA LEU A 37 -3.65 -3.63 -9.68
C LEU A 37 -4.26 -2.65 -10.68
N TYR A 38 -5.02 -3.17 -11.62
CA TYR A 38 -5.70 -2.36 -12.60
C TYR A 38 -7.03 -3.03 -12.98
N ASP A 39 -7.92 -2.28 -13.60
CA ASP A 39 -9.25 -2.76 -13.97
C ASP A 39 -10.04 -3.31 -12.76
N VAL A 40 -9.82 -2.72 -11.58
CA VAL A 40 -10.54 -3.12 -10.37
C VAL A 40 -11.92 -2.48 -10.41
N PRO A 41 -13.00 -3.27 -10.35
CA PRO A 41 -14.36 -2.70 -10.30
C PRO A 41 -14.53 -1.81 -9.08
N SER A 42 -15.31 -0.73 -9.23
CA SER A 42 -15.46 0.28 -8.17
C SER A 42 -16.11 -0.26 -6.90
N ASP A 43 -16.85 -1.35 -7.01
CA ASP A 43 -17.50 -1.99 -5.86
C ASP A 43 -16.71 -3.15 -5.28
N SER A 44 -15.51 -3.40 -5.77
CA SER A 44 -14.66 -4.50 -5.30
C SER A 44 -13.76 -4.04 -4.15
N ARG A 45 -13.41 -4.99 -3.29
CA ARG A 45 -12.45 -4.81 -2.22
C ARG A 45 -11.29 -5.77 -2.42
N ARG A 46 -10.07 -5.27 -2.29
CA ARG A 46 -8.87 -6.04 -2.53
C ARG A 46 -7.92 -5.95 -1.33
N GLY A 47 -6.91 -6.83 -1.30
CA GLY A 47 -5.77 -6.70 -0.40
C GLY A 47 -6.01 -7.05 1.06
N GLY A 48 -7.08 -7.76 1.40
CA GLY A 48 -7.36 -8.14 2.79
C GLY A 48 -6.27 -9.05 3.35
N HIS A 49 -5.19 -8.46 3.86
CA HIS A 49 -4.05 -9.20 4.41
C HIS A 49 -3.14 -8.29 5.21
N ALA A 50 -2.20 -8.91 5.93
CA ALA A 50 -1.07 -8.23 6.54
C ALA A 50 0.20 -9.00 6.18
N HIS A 51 1.35 -8.37 6.37
CA HIS A 51 2.66 -8.99 6.17
C HIS A 51 3.39 -9.10 7.50
N LYS A 52 4.10 -10.19 7.69
CA LYS A 52 4.90 -10.39 8.90
C LYS A 52 6.21 -9.62 8.84
N GLU A 53 6.87 -9.62 7.68
CA GLU A 53 8.20 -9.04 7.53
C GLU A 53 8.33 -8.03 6.40
N GLN A 54 7.48 -8.08 5.38
CA GLN A 54 7.62 -7.21 4.24
C GLN A 54 6.98 -5.84 4.47
N LEU A 55 7.67 -4.82 3.98
CA LEU A 55 7.15 -3.46 3.86
C LEU A 55 6.62 -3.28 2.45
N GLU A 56 5.56 -2.49 2.30
CA GLU A 56 5.01 -2.18 0.98
C GLU A 56 4.76 -0.69 0.85
N PHE A 57 4.93 -0.17 -0.36
CA PHE A 57 4.68 1.22 -0.70
C PHE A 57 3.70 1.26 -1.86
N LEU A 58 2.56 1.93 -1.65
CA LEU A 58 1.44 1.97 -2.58
C LEU A 58 1.33 3.35 -3.20
N VAL A 59 1.14 3.42 -4.51
CA VAL A 59 0.98 4.69 -5.25
C VAL A 59 -0.21 4.58 -6.19
N ALA A 60 -1.06 5.60 -6.22
CA ALA A 60 -2.09 5.73 -7.25
C ALA A 60 -1.47 6.42 -8.47
N VAL A 61 -0.88 5.63 -9.37
CA VAL A 61 -0.26 6.20 -10.57
C VAL A 61 -1.30 6.69 -11.57
N SER A 62 -2.54 6.27 -11.44
CA SER A 62 -3.68 6.75 -12.20
C SER A 62 -4.92 6.62 -11.30
N GLY A 63 -5.82 7.61 -11.38
CA GLY A 63 -7.06 7.58 -10.64
C GLY A 63 -6.88 7.66 -9.12
N SER A 64 -7.81 7.05 -8.41
CA SER A 64 -7.82 7.10 -6.94
C SER A 64 -8.39 5.83 -6.34
N PHE A 65 -8.03 5.57 -5.09
CA PHE A 65 -8.61 4.50 -4.29
C PHE A 65 -8.35 4.78 -2.81
N ASP A 66 -9.06 4.07 -1.95
CA ASP A 66 -8.90 4.20 -0.51
C ASP A 66 -8.17 2.98 0.04
N VAL A 67 -7.26 3.24 0.98
CA VAL A 67 -6.55 2.19 1.74
C VAL A 67 -7.07 2.24 3.17
N ILE A 68 -7.62 1.12 3.62
CA ILE A 68 -8.05 0.97 5.01
C ILE A 68 -6.91 0.28 5.74
N LEU A 69 -6.36 0.97 6.75
CA LEU A 69 -5.29 0.43 7.59
C LEU A 69 -5.87 0.06 8.96
N ASP A 70 -5.42 -1.07 9.49
CA ASP A 70 -5.91 -1.59 10.77
C ASP A 70 -4.70 -2.16 11.52
N ASP A 71 -4.44 -1.63 12.72
CA ASP A 71 -3.32 -2.10 13.55
C ASP A 71 -3.76 -3.09 14.64
N GLY A 72 -5.01 -3.52 14.61
CA GLY A 72 -5.57 -4.43 15.60
C GLY A 72 -6.37 -3.73 16.69
N THR A 73 -6.22 -2.42 16.84
CA THR A 73 -6.96 -1.65 17.84
C THR A 73 -7.71 -0.47 17.22
N SER A 74 -7.21 0.11 16.14
CA SER A 74 -7.83 1.24 15.46
C SER A 74 -7.69 1.10 13.97
N LYS A 75 -8.56 1.80 13.25
CA LYS A 75 -8.55 1.84 11.79
C LYS A 75 -8.46 3.27 11.31
N GLU A 76 -7.81 3.45 10.14
CA GLU A 76 -7.85 4.72 9.45
C GLU A 76 -7.97 4.49 7.94
N VAL A 77 -8.50 5.47 7.25
CA VAL A 77 -8.65 5.42 5.79
C VAL A 77 -7.74 6.48 5.18
N VAL A 78 -6.92 6.06 4.25
CA VAL A 78 -6.03 6.95 3.51
C VAL A 78 -6.44 6.90 2.04
N THR A 79 -6.80 8.06 1.48
CA THR A 79 -7.12 8.14 0.05
C THR A 79 -5.86 8.46 -0.73
N LEU A 80 -5.54 7.63 -1.72
CA LEU A 80 -4.44 7.88 -2.63
C LEU A 80 -5.01 8.32 -3.96
N ASN A 81 -4.64 9.51 -4.41
CA ASN A 81 -5.19 10.13 -5.62
C ASN A 81 -4.17 10.96 -6.39
N LYS A 82 -2.88 10.79 -6.12
CA LYS A 82 -1.81 11.52 -6.81
C LYS A 82 -0.67 10.58 -7.11
N PRO A 83 -0.06 10.71 -8.31
CA PRO A 83 1.03 9.81 -8.70
C PRO A 83 2.38 10.14 -8.05
N ASP A 84 2.51 11.28 -7.41
CA ASP A 84 3.76 11.69 -6.77
C ASP A 84 3.73 11.60 -5.24
N ARG A 85 2.78 10.82 -4.71
CA ARG A 85 2.73 10.60 -3.27
C ARG A 85 2.18 9.19 -3.03
N GLY A 86 2.80 8.49 -2.09
CA GLY A 86 2.39 7.13 -1.80
C GLY A 86 2.32 6.85 -0.31
N LEU A 87 1.85 5.67 0.02
CA LEU A 87 1.65 5.23 1.39
C LEU A 87 2.59 4.09 1.70
N LEU A 88 3.46 4.28 2.67
CA LEU A 88 4.29 3.22 3.22
C LEU A 88 3.46 2.45 4.26
N ILE A 89 3.30 1.15 4.06
CA ILE A 89 2.60 0.28 5.01
C ILE A 89 3.64 -0.59 5.70
N HIS A 90 3.71 -0.46 7.02
CA HIS A 90 4.66 -1.19 7.83
C HIS A 90 4.19 -2.65 8.05
N THR A 91 5.11 -3.48 8.53
CA THR A 91 4.80 -4.87 8.88
C THR A 91 3.70 -4.93 9.94
N GLU A 92 2.98 -6.05 9.97
CA GLU A 92 1.94 -6.31 10.98
C GLU A 92 0.83 -5.26 10.96
N THR A 93 0.52 -4.74 9.77
CA THR A 93 -0.59 -3.82 9.56
C THR A 93 -1.55 -4.46 8.56
N TRP A 94 -2.79 -4.69 8.96
CA TRP A 94 -3.82 -5.20 8.06
C TRP A 94 -4.24 -4.08 7.10
N ARG A 95 -4.38 -4.41 5.83
CA ARG A 95 -4.83 -3.44 4.84
C ARG A 95 -5.89 -4.03 3.95
N GLU A 96 -6.81 -3.18 3.53
CA GLU A 96 -7.79 -3.47 2.50
C GLU A 96 -7.85 -2.26 1.57
N LEU A 97 -8.12 -2.53 0.29
CA LEU A 97 -8.21 -1.50 -0.73
C LEU A 97 -9.61 -1.49 -1.29
N GLU A 98 -10.21 -0.31 -1.43
CA GLU A 98 -11.56 -0.19 -1.95
C GLU A 98 -11.77 1.16 -2.62
N ASN A 99 -12.97 1.34 -3.18
CA ASN A 99 -13.40 2.60 -3.76
C ASN A 99 -12.50 3.05 -4.92
N PHE A 100 -12.16 2.10 -5.80
CA PHE A 100 -11.33 2.40 -6.98
C PHE A 100 -12.11 3.23 -7.98
N SER A 101 -11.52 4.34 -8.45
CA SER A 101 -12.10 5.11 -9.54
C SER A 101 -11.89 4.36 -10.86
N SER A 102 -12.66 4.73 -11.89
CA SER A 102 -12.52 4.14 -13.22
C SER A 102 -11.10 4.41 -13.73
N GLY A 103 -10.42 3.36 -14.18
CA GLY A 103 -9.05 3.49 -14.70
C GLY A 103 -7.98 3.64 -13.62
N ALA A 104 -8.31 3.45 -12.36
CA ALA A 104 -7.32 3.54 -11.29
C ALA A 104 -6.28 2.43 -11.42
N VAL A 105 -5.02 2.79 -11.11
CA VAL A 105 -3.91 1.84 -11.07
C VAL A 105 -3.19 2.00 -9.75
N CYS A 106 -3.13 0.91 -8.99
CA CYS A 106 -2.39 0.86 -7.73
C CYS A 106 -1.05 0.15 -7.99
N LEU A 107 0.03 0.91 -7.93
CA LEU A 107 1.39 0.37 -8.04
C LEU A 107 1.89 0.05 -6.65
N VAL A 108 2.47 -1.15 -6.47
CA VAL A 108 2.99 -1.58 -5.19
C VAL A 108 4.46 -1.98 -5.34
N LEU A 109 5.31 -1.41 -4.48
CA LEU A 109 6.71 -1.78 -4.36
C LEU A 109 6.88 -2.49 -3.02
N SER A 110 7.46 -3.69 -3.04
CA SER A 110 7.62 -4.53 -1.84
C SER A 110 9.08 -4.76 -1.51
N SER A 111 9.38 -4.88 -0.23
CA SER A 111 10.73 -5.13 0.26
C SER A 111 11.19 -6.58 0.10
N GLY A 112 10.31 -7.48 -0.30
CA GLY A 112 10.63 -8.89 -0.51
C GLY A 112 9.93 -9.45 -1.74
N GLU A 113 10.45 -10.58 -2.22
CA GLU A 113 9.80 -11.32 -3.29
C GLU A 113 8.52 -11.96 -2.75
N PHE A 114 7.67 -12.45 -3.65
CA PHE A 114 6.44 -13.12 -3.23
C PHE A 114 6.78 -14.31 -2.34
N ASP A 115 6.15 -14.36 -1.18
CA ASP A 115 6.36 -15.41 -0.18
C ASP A 115 5.04 -15.57 0.58
N GLU A 116 4.31 -16.63 0.27
CA GLU A 116 3.00 -16.87 0.89
C GLU A 116 3.13 -16.98 2.41
N SER A 117 4.25 -17.49 2.92
CA SER A 117 4.44 -17.63 4.37
C SER A 117 4.54 -16.30 5.10
N ASP A 118 4.79 -15.20 4.37
CA ASP A 118 4.82 -13.86 4.94
C ASP A 118 3.43 -13.22 5.03
N TYR A 119 2.45 -13.78 4.34
CA TYR A 119 1.08 -13.25 4.34
C TYR A 119 0.29 -13.78 5.52
N ILE A 120 -0.49 -12.89 6.12
CA ILE A 120 -1.54 -13.23 7.08
C ILE A 120 -2.85 -12.89 6.36
N ARG A 121 -3.59 -13.91 5.94
CA ARG A 121 -4.77 -13.71 5.09
C ARG A 121 -6.08 -13.77 5.85
N GLU A 122 -6.07 -14.29 7.08
CA GLU A 122 -7.25 -14.37 7.91
C GLU A 122 -7.19 -13.29 8.99
N TYR A 123 -8.25 -12.48 9.07
CA TYR A 123 -8.27 -11.36 10.01
C TYR A 123 -8.15 -11.86 11.48
N THR A 124 -8.74 -13.02 11.79
CA THR A 124 -8.61 -13.57 13.13
C THR A 124 -7.18 -13.94 13.47
N ASP A 125 -6.41 -14.44 12.49
CA ASP A 125 -4.99 -14.73 12.70
C ASP A 125 -4.20 -13.44 12.92
N PHE A 126 -4.56 -12.38 12.20
CA PHE A 126 -3.94 -11.07 12.39
C PHE A 126 -4.20 -10.55 13.81
N LEU A 127 -5.44 -10.63 14.29
CA LEU A 127 -5.76 -10.17 15.64
C LEU A 127 -5.00 -10.96 16.69
N SER A 128 -4.85 -12.28 16.48
CA SER A 128 -4.06 -13.11 17.40
C SER A 128 -2.60 -12.69 17.43
N LEU A 129 -2.03 -12.38 16.27
CA LEU A 129 -0.66 -11.90 16.19
C LEU A 129 -0.47 -10.60 16.95
N LYS A 130 -1.44 -9.70 16.89
CA LYS A 130 -1.38 -8.41 17.58
C LYS A 130 -1.69 -8.52 19.07
N GLY A 131 -2.04 -9.73 19.56
CA GLY A 131 -2.41 -9.92 20.94
C GLY A 131 -3.80 -9.42 21.29
N SER A 132 -4.61 -9.12 20.31
CA SER A 132 -5.98 -8.65 20.52
C SER A 132 -6.92 -9.82 20.74
N PRO A 133 -7.95 -9.69 21.60
CA PRO A 133 -8.99 -10.71 21.73
C PRO A 133 -9.72 -10.86 20.40
N SER A 134 -9.92 -12.07 19.96
CA SER A 134 -10.67 -12.34 18.74
C SER A 134 -12.16 -12.34 18.99
#